data_ad32923a1bb6527be469f7d03e9e9995
#
_entry.id   ad32923a1bb6527be469f7d03e9e9995
#
_cell.length_a   1.000
_cell.length_b   1.000
_cell.length_c   1.000
_cell.angle_alpha   90.00
_cell.angle_beta   90.00
_cell.angle_gamma   90.00
#
_symmetry.space_group_name_H-M   'P 1'
#
loop_
_entity.id
_entity.type
_entity.pdbx_description
1 polymer ?
#
loop_
_entity_poly.entity_id
_entity_poly.type
_entity_poly.pdbx_seq_one_letter_code
_entity_poly.pdbx_strand_id
1 'polypeptide(L)'
;ANVMGIDSSGNLLYCAPGQVPQAIPLPKLPNTNWGHINSFALDNGNLYVLDATSRSVWVFPGKDSTFVDSPYFYFGNQIPANIDNAIDLAVSGDDLYMLHADGHVSTCTFSRIQETPTRCVDPVNFQDQFPAHQGLNVFAKAHFTQMSLTNPPNAVVLLLDSENQTVFRFSPRSLELQNQITSHAGKGNPFKPGSVDAMTVSPNYVLYLAIGDQVYFATNLP
;
A
#
# COMPACT_ATOMS: atom_id res chain seq x y z
N ALA A 1 8.35 9.48 15.23
CA ALA A 1 7.27 9.31 14.27
C ALA A 1 6.07 8.70 14.98
N ASN A 2 4.87 9.10 14.61
CA ASN A 2 3.64 8.51 15.12
C ASN A 2 3.23 7.39 14.19
N VAL A 3 2.64 6.33 14.73
CA VAL A 3 2.22 5.14 13.96
C VAL A 3 0.72 4.94 14.13
N MET A 4 0.05 4.63 13.05
CA MET A 4 -1.31 4.13 13.05
C MET A 4 -1.32 2.63 12.75
N GLY A 5 -2.23 1.91 13.37
CA GLY A 5 -2.49 0.50 13.12
C GLY A 5 -3.98 0.23 13.13
N ILE A 6 -4.42 -0.77 12.38
CA ILE A 6 -5.78 -1.26 12.44
C ILE A 6 -5.74 -2.76 12.79
N ASP A 7 -6.58 -3.20 13.71
CA ASP A 7 -6.69 -4.61 14.03
C ASP A 7 -7.71 -5.32 13.12
N SER A 8 -7.73 -6.64 13.18
CA SER A 8 -8.65 -7.47 12.37
C SER A 8 -10.13 -7.24 12.67
N SER A 9 -10.45 -6.57 13.77
CA SER A 9 -11.82 -6.20 14.16
C SER A 9 -12.21 -4.80 13.69
N GLY A 10 -11.29 -4.08 13.06
CA GLY A 10 -11.52 -2.72 12.57
C GLY A 10 -11.29 -1.63 13.62
N ASN A 11 -10.59 -1.93 14.71
CA ASN A 11 -10.23 -0.91 15.67
C ASN A 11 -8.97 -0.18 15.20
N LEU A 12 -9.08 1.12 14.97
CA LEU A 12 -7.96 1.97 14.59
C LEU A 12 -7.23 2.43 15.86
N LEU A 13 -5.91 2.25 15.88
CA LEU A 13 -5.05 2.62 16.99
C LEU A 13 -4.04 3.68 16.53
N TYR A 14 -3.81 4.66 17.38
CA TYR A 14 -2.78 5.67 17.22
C TYR A 14 -1.74 5.51 18.30
N CYS A 15 -0.49 5.40 17.90
CA CYS A 15 0.65 5.19 18.79
C CYS A 15 1.65 6.33 18.61
N ALA A 16 1.94 7.05 19.71
CA ALA A 16 3.01 8.02 19.76
C ALA A 16 4.12 7.51 20.70
N PRO A 17 5.41 7.78 20.43
CA PRO A 17 6.51 7.36 21.28
C PRO A 17 6.32 7.82 22.72
N GLY A 18 6.43 6.89 23.68
CA GLY A 18 6.29 7.17 25.11
C GLY A 18 4.86 7.42 25.60
N GLN A 19 3.85 7.17 24.75
CA GLN A 19 2.44 7.29 25.12
C GLN A 19 1.74 5.92 25.04
N VAL A 20 0.67 5.77 25.79
CA VAL A 20 -0.19 4.61 25.66
C VAL A 20 -0.95 4.69 24.33
N PRO A 21 -1.04 3.60 23.56
CA PRO A 21 -1.84 3.56 22.35
C PRO A 21 -3.27 4.05 22.60
N GLN A 22 -3.76 4.90 21.72
CA GLN A 22 -5.11 5.46 21.80
C GLN A 22 -5.98 4.88 20.69
N ALA A 23 -7.18 4.41 21.05
CA ALA A 23 -8.17 4.00 20.06
C ALA A 23 -8.78 5.24 19.38
N ILE A 24 -8.82 5.23 18.06
CA ILE A 24 -9.55 6.20 17.27
C ILE A 24 -10.87 5.54 16.87
N PRO A 25 -12.02 6.05 17.33
CA PRO A 25 -13.30 5.46 16.99
C PRO A 25 -13.60 5.62 15.49
N LEU A 26 -13.97 4.53 14.83
CA LEU A 26 -14.48 4.52 13.48
C LEU A 26 -15.99 4.38 13.46
N PRO A 27 -16.72 5.08 12.58
CA PRO A 27 -18.12 4.82 12.32
C PRO A 27 -18.35 3.36 11.90
N LYS A 28 -19.51 2.82 12.26
CA LYS A 28 -19.87 1.45 11.86
C LYS A 28 -20.08 1.37 10.35
N LEU A 29 -19.70 0.23 9.79
CA LEU A 29 -20.01 -0.07 8.39
C LEU A 29 -21.52 -0.15 8.17
N PRO A 30 -22.06 0.41 7.08
CA PRO A 30 -23.48 0.33 6.78
C PRO A 30 -23.90 -1.09 6.39
N ASN A 31 -24.79 -1.69 7.21
CA ASN A 31 -25.43 -2.99 6.95
C ASN A 31 -24.47 -4.19 6.75
N THR A 32 -23.23 -4.09 7.22
CA THR A 32 -22.24 -5.16 7.10
C THR A 32 -21.27 -5.14 8.27
N ASN A 33 -20.43 -6.17 8.36
CA ASN A 33 -19.33 -6.27 9.30
C ASN A 33 -18.03 -6.51 8.54
N TRP A 34 -16.90 -6.31 9.21
CA TRP A 34 -15.59 -6.69 8.68
C TRP A 34 -15.51 -8.20 8.44
N GLY A 35 -14.94 -8.58 7.30
CA GLY A 35 -14.51 -9.95 7.05
C GLY A 35 -13.08 -10.15 7.57
N HIS A 36 -12.09 -9.71 6.79
CA HIS A 36 -10.70 -9.72 7.18
C HIS A 36 -9.99 -8.50 6.61
N ILE A 37 -9.50 -7.63 7.49
CA ILE A 37 -8.75 -6.45 7.07
C ILE A 37 -7.35 -6.86 6.67
N ASN A 38 -6.99 -6.63 5.40
CA ASN A 38 -5.69 -6.96 4.83
C ASN A 38 -4.71 -5.80 4.93
N SER A 39 -5.17 -4.59 4.61
CA SER A 39 -4.33 -3.39 4.60
C SER A 39 -5.17 -2.12 4.74
N PHE A 40 -4.51 -1.01 5.01
CA PHE A 40 -5.13 0.30 5.04
C PHE A 40 -4.15 1.39 4.56
N ALA A 41 -4.69 2.48 4.05
CA ALA A 41 -3.92 3.67 3.68
C ALA A 41 -4.63 4.95 4.14
N LEU A 42 -3.84 5.99 4.34
CA LEU A 42 -4.33 7.34 4.61
C LEU A 42 -3.95 8.25 3.44
N ASP A 43 -4.93 8.95 2.89
CA ASP A 43 -4.69 9.97 1.89
C ASP A 43 -5.67 11.15 2.06
N ASN A 44 -5.15 12.37 2.05
CA ASN A 44 -5.94 13.61 2.20
C ASN A 44 -6.91 13.59 3.39
N GLY A 45 -6.51 12.98 4.50
CA GLY A 45 -7.32 12.86 5.71
C GLY A 45 -8.31 11.68 5.70
N ASN A 46 -8.56 11.05 4.57
CA ASN A 46 -9.41 9.86 4.47
C ASN A 46 -8.63 8.59 4.81
N LEU A 47 -9.32 7.65 5.45
CA LEU A 47 -8.82 6.31 5.70
C LEU A 47 -9.47 5.34 4.71
N TYR A 48 -8.65 4.59 4.00
CA TYR A 48 -9.05 3.53 3.08
C TYR A 48 -8.70 2.19 3.70
N VAL A 49 -9.66 1.28 3.78
CA VAL A 49 -9.47 -0.04 4.42
C VAL A 49 -9.83 -1.14 3.44
N LEU A 50 -8.87 -1.99 3.14
CA LEU A 50 -9.06 -3.18 2.29
C LEU A 50 -9.52 -4.36 3.15
N ASP A 51 -10.67 -4.88 2.81
CA ASP A 51 -11.19 -6.18 3.27
C ASP A 51 -11.40 -7.07 2.04
N ALA A 52 -10.36 -7.82 1.67
CA ALA A 52 -10.39 -8.63 0.47
C ALA A 52 -11.43 -9.77 0.58
N THR A 53 -11.62 -10.34 1.77
CA THR A 53 -12.61 -11.40 2.02
C THR A 53 -14.03 -10.93 1.75
N SER A 54 -14.35 -9.71 2.14
CA SER A 54 -15.63 -9.07 1.86
C SER A 54 -15.66 -8.37 0.51
N ARG A 55 -14.60 -8.49 -0.30
CA ARG A 55 -14.42 -7.87 -1.62
C ARG A 55 -14.67 -6.36 -1.59
N SER A 56 -14.10 -5.68 -0.62
CA SER A 56 -14.40 -4.28 -0.36
C SER A 56 -13.17 -3.43 -0.06
N VAL A 57 -13.25 -2.17 -0.49
CA VAL A 57 -12.46 -1.08 0.07
C VAL A 57 -13.44 -0.05 0.62
N TRP A 58 -13.37 0.15 1.93
CA TRP A 58 -14.18 1.14 2.63
C TRP A 58 -13.39 2.42 2.80
N VAL A 59 -14.05 3.55 2.54
CA VAL A 59 -13.48 4.89 2.70
C VAL A 59 -14.17 5.57 3.87
N PHE A 60 -13.39 5.92 4.88
CA PHE A 60 -13.83 6.73 6.00
C PHE A 60 -13.39 8.16 5.78
N PRO A 61 -14.31 9.08 5.45
CA PRO A 61 -13.98 10.51 5.34
C PRO A 61 -13.47 11.01 6.69
N GLY A 62 -12.36 11.73 6.69
CA GLY A 62 -11.77 12.19 7.94
C GLY A 62 -11.12 13.56 7.81
N LYS A 63 -10.91 14.15 8.98
CA LYS A 63 -10.16 15.39 9.15
C LYS A 63 -9.35 15.30 10.44
N ASP A 64 -8.09 15.64 10.37
CA ASP A 64 -7.17 15.64 11.54
C ASP A 64 -7.21 14.32 12.33
N SER A 65 -7.21 13.19 11.61
CA SER A 65 -7.32 11.83 12.17
C SER A 65 -8.62 11.56 12.94
N THR A 66 -9.67 12.31 12.65
CA THR A 66 -11.01 12.12 13.22
C THR A 66 -11.97 11.69 12.11
N PHE A 67 -12.72 10.61 12.34
CA PHE A 67 -13.63 10.00 11.37
C PHE A 67 -15.03 9.98 11.97
N VAL A 68 -15.89 10.92 11.56
CA VAL A 68 -17.25 11.07 12.10
C VAL A 68 -18.34 10.80 11.06
N ASP A 69 -17.99 10.96 9.78
CA ASP A 69 -18.92 10.76 8.68
C ASP A 69 -19.08 9.28 8.37
N SER A 70 -20.26 8.92 7.85
CA SER A 70 -20.51 7.53 7.44
C SER A 70 -19.53 7.09 6.36
N PRO A 71 -18.93 5.91 6.49
CA PRO A 71 -18.07 5.38 5.44
C PRO A 71 -18.86 5.05 4.19
N TYR A 72 -18.17 5.10 3.05
CA TYR A 72 -18.73 4.71 1.77
C TYR A 72 -17.88 3.66 1.08
N PHE A 73 -18.51 2.92 0.17
CA PHE A 73 -17.86 1.87 -0.59
C PHE A 73 -17.16 2.46 -1.81
N TYR A 74 -15.85 2.18 -1.95
CA TYR A 74 -15.02 2.80 -3.00
C TYR A 74 -15.47 2.45 -4.43
N PHE A 75 -15.84 1.19 -4.67
CA PHE A 75 -16.11 0.70 -6.03
C PHE A 75 -17.54 0.97 -6.52
N GLY A 76 -18.46 1.36 -5.64
CA GLY A 76 -19.87 1.41 -5.98
C GLY A 76 -20.39 0.04 -6.38
N ASN A 77 -20.81 -0.13 -7.64
CA ASN A 77 -21.32 -1.38 -8.19
C ASN A 77 -20.32 -2.13 -9.12
N GLN A 78 -19.10 -1.63 -9.25
CA GLN A 78 -18.08 -2.21 -10.13
C GLN A 78 -16.85 -2.68 -9.35
N ILE A 79 -17.02 -3.79 -8.66
CA ILE A 79 -15.95 -4.43 -7.88
C ILE A 79 -14.98 -5.12 -8.83
N PRO A 80 -13.65 -4.91 -8.72
CA PRO A 80 -12.65 -5.65 -9.49
C PRO A 80 -12.77 -7.16 -9.30
N ALA A 81 -12.56 -7.92 -10.35
CA ALA A 81 -12.74 -9.38 -10.33
C ALA A 81 -11.82 -10.06 -9.31
N ASN A 82 -10.58 -9.62 -9.21
CA ASN A 82 -9.52 -10.27 -8.42
C ASN A 82 -9.30 -9.62 -7.04
N ILE A 83 -10.22 -8.79 -6.55
CA ILE A 83 -10.05 -8.09 -5.26
C ILE A 83 -9.88 -9.03 -4.06
N ASP A 84 -10.45 -10.24 -4.12
CA ASP A 84 -10.31 -11.28 -3.09
C ASP A 84 -8.88 -11.80 -2.96
N ASN A 85 -8.03 -11.54 -3.95
CA ASN A 85 -6.61 -11.86 -3.95
C ASN A 85 -5.72 -10.65 -3.59
N ALA A 86 -6.30 -9.49 -3.28
CA ALA A 86 -5.55 -8.31 -2.89
C ALA A 86 -4.99 -8.43 -1.46
N ILE A 87 -3.71 -8.14 -1.30
CA ILE A 87 -2.99 -8.26 -0.02
C ILE A 87 -2.58 -6.91 0.55
N ASP A 88 -2.44 -5.89 -0.30
CA ASP A 88 -2.02 -4.57 0.14
C ASP A 88 -2.63 -3.47 -0.74
N LEU A 89 -2.71 -2.24 -0.23
CA LEU A 89 -3.23 -1.10 -0.97
C LEU A 89 -2.43 0.18 -0.71
N ALA A 90 -2.46 1.07 -1.70
CA ALA A 90 -1.98 2.45 -1.56
C ALA A 90 -2.91 3.39 -2.33
N VAL A 91 -2.99 4.64 -1.89
CA VAL A 91 -3.90 5.65 -2.46
C VAL A 91 -3.16 6.96 -2.70
N SER A 92 -3.45 7.61 -3.81
CA SER A 92 -3.03 8.99 -4.10
C SER A 92 -4.13 9.73 -4.85
N GLY A 93 -4.78 10.66 -4.18
CA GLY A 93 -5.92 11.39 -4.74
C GLY A 93 -7.09 10.46 -5.06
N ASP A 94 -7.46 10.40 -6.34
CA ASP A 94 -8.56 9.55 -6.80
C ASP A 94 -8.08 8.15 -7.27
N ASP A 95 -6.77 7.90 -7.26
CA ASP A 95 -6.19 6.63 -7.73
C ASP A 95 -5.88 5.70 -6.55
N LEU A 96 -6.42 4.49 -6.61
CA LEU A 96 -6.17 3.40 -5.68
C LEU A 96 -5.37 2.32 -6.40
N TYR A 97 -4.31 1.87 -5.76
CA TYR A 97 -3.45 0.78 -6.21
C TYR A 97 -3.67 -0.41 -5.28
N MET A 98 -3.80 -1.60 -5.81
CA MET A 98 -3.87 -2.84 -5.03
C MET A 98 -2.77 -3.79 -5.50
N LEU A 99 -2.02 -4.32 -4.56
CA LEU A 99 -1.08 -5.41 -4.78
C LEU A 99 -1.81 -6.73 -4.51
N HIS A 100 -1.65 -7.69 -5.40
CA HIS A 100 -2.26 -9.00 -5.30
C HIS A 100 -1.24 -10.08 -4.88
N ALA A 101 -1.73 -11.17 -4.30
CA ALA A 101 -0.88 -12.23 -3.74
C ALA A 101 0.00 -12.94 -4.78
N ASP A 102 -0.36 -12.88 -6.05
CA ASP A 102 0.45 -13.39 -7.17
C ASP A 102 1.46 -12.36 -7.70
N GLY A 103 1.56 -11.19 -7.07
CA GLY A 103 2.52 -10.13 -7.37
C GLY A 103 2.07 -9.12 -8.43
N HIS A 104 0.91 -9.29 -9.06
CA HIS A 104 0.42 -8.25 -9.97
C HIS A 104 -0.17 -7.06 -9.21
N VAL A 105 -0.26 -5.92 -9.89
CA VAL A 105 -0.88 -4.70 -9.39
C VAL A 105 -2.11 -4.36 -10.24
N SER A 106 -3.19 -3.98 -9.58
CA SER A 106 -4.33 -3.32 -10.22
C SER A 106 -4.42 -1.85 -9.80
N THR A 107 -4.97 -1.02 -10.67
CA THR A 107 -5.22 0.39 -10.38
C THR A 107 -6.68 0.72 -10.64
N CYS A 108 -7.29 1.48 -9.74
CA CYS A 108 -8.65 1.94 -9.87
C CYS A 108 -8.71 3.45 -9.68
N THR A 109 -9.41 4.14 -10.56
CA THR A 109 -9.63 5.59 -10.42
C THR A 109 -11.06 5.82 -9.95
N PHE A 110 -11.21 6.49 -8.82
CA PHE A 110 -12.50 6.81 -8.23
C PHE A 110 -13.25 7.83 -9.10
N SER A 111 -14.53 7.55 -9.35
CA SER A 111 -15.40 8.50 -10.04
C SER A 111 -16.20 9.31 -9.03
N ARG A 112 -16.05 10.63 -9.08
CA ARG A 112 -16.86 11.57 -8.29
C ARG A 112 -18.22 11.87 -8.96
N ILE A 113 -18.42 11.40 -10.18
CA ILE A 113 -19.66 11.58 -10.95
C ILE A 113 -20.44 10.28 -10.81
N GLN A 114 -21.63 10.33 -10.20
CA GLN A 114 -22.44 9.14 -9.90
C GLN A 114 -22.76 8.27 -11.13
N GLU A 115 -22.84 8.86 -12.31
CA GLU A 115 -23.13 8.17 -13.58
C GLU A 115 -21.88 7.50 -14.18
N THR A 116 -20.70 7.85 -13.73
CA THR A 116 -19.45 7.30 -14.23
C THR A 116 -18.90 6.30 -13.20
N PRO A 117 -18.84 5.02 -13.51
CA PRO A 117 -18.35 4.03 -12.57
C PRO A 117 -16.85 4.21 -12.30
N THR A 118 -16.39 3.80 -11.12
CA THR A 118 -14.97 3.62 -10.82
C THR A 118 -14.34 2.71 -11.87
N ARG A 119 -13.24 3.13 -12.48
CA ARG A 119 -12.56 2.38 -13.53
C ARG A 119 -11.33 1.70 -12.98
N CYS A 120 -11.23 0.40 -13.20
CA CYS A 120 -10.09 -0.39 -12.81
C CYS A 120 -9.37 -0.96 -14.04
N VAL A 121 -8.04 -1.01 -13.96
CA VAL A 121 -7.16 -1.75 -14.87
C VAL A 121 -6.54 -2.88 -14.06
N ASP A 122 -6.76 -4.11 -14.48
CA ASP A 122 -6.37 -5.31 -13.75
C ASP A 122 -6.04 -6.45 -14.74
N PRO A 123 -4.77 -6.91 -14.81
CA PRO A 123 -3.57 -6.33 -14.20
C PRO A 123 -3.05 -5.08 -14.93
N VAL A 124 -2.27 -4.26 -14.21
CA VAL A 124 -1.41 -3.27 -14.84
C VAL A 124 -0.08 -3.92 -15.19
N ASN A 125 0.36 -3.78 -16.44
CA ASN A 125 1.63 -4.35 -16.87
C ASN A 125 2.81 -3.49 -16.37
N PHE A 126 3.76 -4.12 -15.68
CA PHE A 126 5.04 -3.47 -15.39
C PHE A 126 5.82 -3.20 -16.67
N GLN A 127 6.43 -2.04 -16.74
CA GLN A 127 7.25 -1.63 -17.87
C GLN A 127 8.71 -1.48 -17.42
N ASP A 128 9.62 -1.98 -18.24
CA ASP A 128 11.05 -1.79 -18.03
C ASP A 128 11.67 -1.26 -19.33
N GLN A 129 12.09 -0.01 -19.28
CA GLN A 129 12.69 0.69 -20.44
C GLN A 129 14.21 0.82 -20.32
N PHE A 130 14.85 0.20 -19.34
CA PHE A 130 16.29 0.26 -19.18
C PHE A 130 16.99 -0.49 -20.31
N PRO A 131 17.89 0.17 -21.09
CA PRO A 131 18.61 -0.50 -22.18
C PRO A 131 19.43 -1.69 -21.71
N ALA A 132 19.94 -1.65 -20.47
CA ALA A 132 20.71 -2.76 -19.86
C ALA A 132 19.86 -4.02 -19.61
N HIS A 133 18.53 -3.88 -19.57
CA HIS A 133 17.58 -4.97 -19.34
C HIS A 133 16.95 -5.50 -20.64
N GLN A 134 17.35 -4.97 -21.80
CA GLN A 134 16.74 -5.37 -23.07
C GLN A 134 16.84 -6.89 -23.30
N GLY A 135 15.68 -7.51 -23.51
CA GLY A 135 15.57 -8.97 -23.66
C GLY A 135 15.55 -9.76 -22.34
N LEU A 136 15.62 -9.09 -21.19
CA LEU A 136 15.48 -9.69 -19.87
C LEU A 136 14.10 -9.39 -19.29
N ASN A 137 13.53 -10.33 -18.53
CA ASN A 137 12.38 -10.06 -17.69
C ASN A 137 12.85 -9.96 -16.23
N VAL A 138 13.13 -8.74 -15.78
CA VAL A 138 13.62 -8.48 -14.41
C VAL A 138 12.59 -8.79 -13.34
N PHE A 139 11.32 -8.91 -13.74
CA PHE A 139 10.21 -9.24 -12.84
C PHE A 139 9.92 -10.73 -12.76
N ALA A 140 10.57 -11.58 -13.58
CA ALA A 140 10.26 -13.01 -13.70
C ALA A 140 10.40 -13.80 -12.38
N LYS A 141 11.22 -13.30 -11.45
CA LYS A 141 11.45 -13.90 -10.13
C LYS A 141 11.01 -12.98 -8.99
N ALA A 142 10.41 -11.84 -9.31
CA ALA A 142 9.95 -10.92 -8.29
C ALA A 142 8.71 -11.47 -7.60
N HIS A 143 8.72 -11.44 -6.27
CA HIS A 143 7.59 -11.79 -5.43
C HIS A 143 7.26 -10.60 -4.52
N PHE A 144 6.38 -9.75 -5.00
CA PHE A 144 5.98 -8.55 -4.27
C PHE A 144 5.04 -8.89 -3.13
N THR A 145 5.39 -8.44 -1.92
CA THR A 145 4.64 -8.75 -0.69
C THR A 145 4.03 -7.52 -0.05
N GLN A 146 4.55 -6.33 -0.36
CA GLN A 146 4.06 -5.07 0.19
C GLN A 146 4.23 -3.93 -0.80
N MET A 147 3.37 -2.94 -0.65
CA MET A 147 3.35 -1.74 -1.46
C MET A 147 3.37 -0.48 -0.60
N SER A 148 4.07 0.54 -1.07
CA SER A 148 4.01 1.88 -0.47
C SER A 148 3.99 2.92 -1.59
N LEU A 149 3.27 4.01 -1.37
CA LEU A 149 3.18 5.13 -2.31
C LEU A 149 3.67 6.40 -1.61
N THR A 150 4.56 7.13 -2.28
CA THR A 150 4.97 8.44 -1.79
C THR A 150 4.07 9.54 -2.34
N ASN A 151 3.98 10.64 -1.62
CA ASN A 151 3.14 11.77 -2.03
C ASN A 151 3.77 12.65 -3.13
N PRO A 152 2.96 13.39 -3.92
CA PRO A 152 3.48 14.45 -4.79
C PRO A 152 4.37 15.46 -4.01
N PRO A 153 5.35 16.13 -4.69
CA PRO A 153 5.50 16.19 -6.14
C PRO A 153 6.22 14.99 -6.78
N ASN A 154 6.93 14.19 -6.02
CA ASN A 154 7.72 13.07 -6.53
C ASN A 154 7.07 11.73 -6.16
N ALA A 155 5.79 11.57 -6.53
CA ALA A 155 5.07 10.34 -6.25
C ALA A 155 5.74 9.13 -6.94
N VAL A 156 5.96 8.06 -6.18
CA VAL A 156 6.48 6.78 -6.69
C VAL A 156 5.76 5.64 -5.99
N VAL A 157 5.59 4.53 -6.70
CA VAL A 157 5.15 3.26 -6.14
C VAL A 157 6.39 2.45 -5.79
N LEU A 158 6.47 1.97 -4.56
CA LEU A 158 7.50 1.08 -4.08
C LEU A 158 6.88 -0.29 -3.83
N LEU A 159 7.48 -1.32 -4.41
CA LEU A 159 7.09 -2.72 -4.20
C LEU A 159 8.24 -3.46 -3.54
N LEU A 160 7.96 -4.10 -2.42
CA LEU A 160 8.92 -4.90 -1.67
C LEU A 160 8.91 -6.34 -2.18
N ASP A 161 10.07 -6.82 -2.60
CA ASP A 161 10.39 -8.22 -2.78
C ASP A 161 11.31 -8.65 -1.63
N SER A 162 10.72 -9.16 -0.55
CA SER A 162 11.45 -9.54 0.65
C SER A 162 12.37 -10.73 0.41
N GLU A 163 11.97 -11.68 -0.43
CA GLU A 163 12.78 -12.88 -0.76
C GLU A 163 14.06 -12.51 -1.49
N ASN A 164 14.00 -11.58 -2.45
CA ASN A 164 15.15 -11.11 -3.20
C ASN A 164 15.83 -9.88 -2.59
N GLN A 165 15.43 -9.47 -1.38
CA GLN A 165 16.00 -8.34 -0.63
C GLN A 165 16.04 -7.04 -1.45
N THR A 166 14.98 -6.78 -2.23
CA THR A 166 14.92 -5.70 -3.19
C THR A 166 13.64 -4.90 -3.02
N VAL A 167 13.74 -3.58 -3.09
CA VAL A 167 12.61 -2.68 -3.24
C VAL A 167 12.65 -2.14 -4.65
N PHE A 168 11.60 -2.38 -5.41
CA PHE A 168 11.43 -1.86 -6.77
C PHE A 168 10.70 -0.53 -6.70
N ARG A 169 11.20 0.45 -7.45
CA ARG A 169 10.62 1.79 -7.57
C ARG A 169 10.02 1.98 -8.95
N PHE A 170 8.75 2.36 -8.99
CA PHE A 170 8.00 2.57 -10.23
C PHE A 170 7.38 3.97 -10.30
N SER A 171 7.15 4.45 -11.51
CA SER A 171 6.26 5.59 -11.74
C SER A 171 4.80 5.20 -11.42
N PRO A 172 3.99 6.09 -10.83
CA PRO A 172 2.66 5.69 -10.35
C PRO A 172 1.70 5.26 -11.47
N ARG A 173 1.65 5.98 -12.58
CA ARG A 173 0.61 5.77 -13.60
C ARG A 173 0.90 4.61 -14.55
N SER A 174 2.15 4.51 -14.99
CA SER A 174 2.55 3.53 -16.02
C SER A 174 3.17 2.27 -15.44
N LEU A 175 3.46 2.24 -14.12
CA LEU A 175 4.29 1.22 -13.47
C LEU A 175 5.57 0.93 -14.24
N GLU A 176 6.20 2.02 -14.73
CA GLU A 176 7.51 1.98 -15.36
C GLU A 176 8.60 1.91 -14.29
N LEU A 177 9.48 0.93 -14.40
CA LEU A 177 10.59 0.74 -13.49
C LEU A 177 11.53 1.94 -13.55
N GLN A 178 11.76 2.56 -12.40
CA GLN A 178 12.69 3.69 -12.25
C GLN A 178 14.00 3.27 -11.60
N ASN A 179 13.94 2.32 -10.65
CA ASN A 179 15.11 1.85 -9.92
C ASN A 179 14.82 0.53 -9.19
N GLN A 180 15.92 -0.15 -8.80
CA GLN A 180 15.92 -1.30 -7.90
C GLN A 180 16.88 -1.00 -6.75
N ILE A 181 16.35 -0.99 -5.53
CA ILE A 181 17.12 -0.72 -4.31
C ILE A 181 17.38 -2.06 -3.66
N THR A 182 18.61 -2.54 -3.75
CA THR A 182 19.01 -3.81 -3.15
C THR A 182 19.81 -3.59 -1.88
N SER A 183 19.65 -4.48 -0.91
CA SER A 183 20.51 -4.43 0.28
C SER A 183 21.94 -4.86 -0.06
N HIS A 184 22.92 -4.13 0.46
CA HIS A 184 24.33 -4.53 0.32
C HIS A 184 24.64 -5.71 1.22
N ALA A 185 25.16 -6.80 0.62
CA ALA A 185 25.66 -7.93 1.37
C ALA A 185 26.88 -7.51 2.20
N GLY A 186 26.72 -7.37 3.52
CA GLY A 186 27.78 -7.01 4.46
C GLY A 186 27.60 -7.70 5.80
N LYS A 187 28.66 -7.73 6.63
CA LYS A 187 28.53 -8.22 8.00
C LYS A 187 27.52 -7.33 8.75
N GLY A 188 26.47 -7.96 9.31
CA GLY A 188 25.45 -7.28 10.07
C GLY A 188 24.28 -6.72 9.23
N ASN A 189 24.18 -7.07 7.92
CA ASN A 189 22.99 -6.76 7.15
C ASN A 189 21.76 -7.48 7.75
N PRO A 190 20.76 -6.74 8.28
CA PRO A 190 19.56 -7.35 8.84
C PRO A 190 18.57 -7.82 7.77
N PHE A 191 18.64 -7.25 6.57
CA PHE A 191 17.74 -7.56 5.47
C PHE A 191 18.14 -8.89 4.82
N LYS A 192 17.58 -9.97 5.35
CA LYS A 192 17.75 -11.34 4.83
C LYS A 192 16.54 -11.72 3.98
N PRO A 193 16.66 -12.73 3.09
CA PRO A 193 15.50 -13.23 2.34
C PRO A 193 14.31 -13.54 3.24
N GLY A 194 13.14 -12.99 2.90
CA GLY A 194 11.89 -13.21 3.64
C GLY A 194 11.82 -12.57 5.03
N SER A 195 12.78 -11.71 5.42
CA SER A 195 12.87 -11.21 6.80
C SER A 195 12.07 -9.92 7.06
N VAL A 196 11.60 -9.24 6.02
CA VAL A 196 10.89 -7.96 6.21
C VAL A 196 9.41 -8.20 6.48
N ASP A 197 8.96 -7.77 7.65
CA ASP A 197 7.57 -7.90 8.09
C ASP A 197 6.70 -6.75 7.61
N ALA A 198 7.28 -5.52 7.56
CA ALA A 198 6.57 -4.34 7.09
C ALA A 198 7.50 -3.31 6.44
N MET A 199 6.97 -2.59 5.45
CA MET A 199 7.64 -1.50 4.77
C MET A 199 6.77 -0.26 4.75
N THR A 200 7.37 0.91 4.95
CA THR A 200 6.71 2.20 4.72
C THR A 200 7.73 3.26 4.32
N VAL A 201 7.24 4.35 3.74
CA VAL A 201 8.06 5.50 3.36
C VAL A 201 7.50 6.76 3.99
N SER A 202 8.37 7.52 4.64
CA SER A 202 7.97 8.82 5.18
C SER A 202 7.80 9.88 4.08
N PRO A 203 7.10 10.98 4.39
CA PRO A 203 7.00 12.12 3.48
C PRO A 203 8.36 12.72 3.05
N ASN A 204 9.41 12.49 3.84
CA ASN A 204 10.79 12.93 3.55
C ASN A 204 11.61 11.86 2.81
N TYR A 205 10.95 10.89 2.17
CA TYR A 205 11.59 9.82 1.40
C TYR A 205 12.58 8.96 2.20
N VAL A 206 12.31 8.75 3.48
CA VAL A 206 13.03 7.76 4.30
C VAL A 206 12.26 6.45 4.24
N LEU A 207 12.92 5.41 3.77
CA LEU A 207 12.38 4.05 3.76
C LEU A 207 12.55 3.43 5.16
N TYR A 208 11.50 2.88 5.71
CA TYR A 208 11.52 2.13 6.96
C TYR A 208 11.16 0.67 6.68
N LEU A 209 11.92 -0.24 7.27
CA LEU A 209 11.68 -1.68 7.20
C LEU A 209 11.58 -2.22 8.63
N ALA A 210 10.49 -2.91 8.95
CA ALA A 210 10.36 -3.66 10.18
C ALA A 210 10.88 -5.08 9.95
N ILE A 211 11.76 -5.56 10.83
CA ILE A 211 12.36 -6.89 10.80
C ILE A 211 12.36 -7.43 12.23
N GLY A 212 11.44 -8.34 12.55
CA GLY A 212 11.21 -8.80 13.90
C GLY A 212 10.79 -7.66 14.83
N ASP A 213 11.54 -7.44 15.89
CA ASP A 213 11.30 -6.39 16.88
C ASP A 213 12.06 -5.07 16.60
N GLN A 214 12.70 -4.97 15.44
CA GLN A 214 13.56 -3.85 15.07
C GLN A 214 13.00 -3.08 13.88
N VAL A 215 13.21 -1.76 13.86
CA VAL A 215 12.91 -0.91 12.72
C VAL A 215 14.22 -0.33 12.17
N TYR A 216 14.48 -0.60 10.92
CA TYR A 216 15.61 -0.09 10.17
C TYR A 216 15.17 1.03 9.24
N PHE A 217 16.08 1.91 8.88
CA PHE A 217 15.77 2.98 7.93
C PHE A 217 16.90 3.22 6.94
N ALA A 218 16.53 3.61 5.73
CA ALA A 218 17.44 4.07 4.70
C ALA A 218 17.06 5.47 4.25
N THR A 219 18.05 6.36 4.21
CA THR A 219 17.91 7.73 3.70
C THR A 219 18.52 7.83 2.32
N ASN A 220 18.23 8.94 1.62
CA ASN A 220 18.76 9.20 0.28
C ASN A 220 18.39 8.10 -0.73
N LEU A 221 17.14 7.71 -0.72
CA LEU A 221 16.61 6.82 -1.76
C LEU A 221 16.83 7.48 -3.14
N PRO A 222 17.46 6.77 -4.07
CA PRO A 222 17.79 7.32 -5.38
C PRO A 222 16.56 7.63 -6.22
#